data_9b1d1ed17c75917a122abef5fdc84682
#
_entry.id   9b1d1ed17c75917a122abef5fdc84682
#
_cell.length_a   1.000
_cell.length_b   1.000
_cell.length_c   1.000
_cell.angle_alpha   90.00
_cell.angle_beta   90.00
_cell.angle_gamma   90.00
#
_symmetry.space_group_name_H-M   'P 1'
#
loop_
_entity.id
_entity.type
_entity.pdbx_description
1 polymer ?
#
loop_
_entity_poly.entity_id
_entity_poly.type
_entity_poly.pdbx_seq_one_letter_code
_entity_poly.pdbx_strand_id
1 'polypeptide(L)'
;IIICNTTIGKDSLLEGTNKVHGKPLSKEDLNSIKTKYKITNESFTVSQEVLNYFQNTINTRVGEAYKKWEEEYISIKESDNIGLHSLINLLERNTFVIDFDDTKFKISDEYNEELRESNHKIMNFISPKNPFFLGGSADLSSSCKTNLDKSSIQSEDNPVGKNIYFGVREHAMGAILNGMALSNLKVFGSTFLSFSDYQKPAIRMSALMNLPVTYIFTHDSVYVG
;
A
#
# COMPACT_ATOMS: atom_id res chain seq x y z
N ILE A 1 -16.60 -1.79 -3.53
CA ILE A 1 -16.64 -2.74 -2.40
C ILE A 1 -17.69 -3.79 -2.71
N ILE A 2 -17.34 -5.06 -2.57
CA ILE A 2 -18.28 -6.19 -2.69
C ILE A 2 -18.50 -6.75 -1.30
N ILE A 3 -19.76 -6.77 -0.84
CA ILE A 3 -20.16 -7.34 0.45
C ILE A 3 -20.82 -8.68 0.17
N CYS A 4 -20.16 -9.78 0.61
CA CYS A 4 -20.66 -11.13 0.45
C CYS A 4 -21.40 -11.56 1.71
N ASN A 5 -22.67 -11.98 1.55
CA ASN A 5 -23.43 -12.60 2.62
C ASN A 5 -23.49 -14.10 2.37
N THR A 6 -22.74 -14.85 3.18
CA THR A 6 -22.52 -16.29 2.97
C THR A 6 -22.71 -17.08 4.26
N THR A 7 -22.92 -18.39 4.14
CA THR A 7 -22.98 -19.32 5.26
C THR A 7 -21.72 -20.18 5.26
N ILE A 8 -21.04 -20.30 6.39
CA ILE A 8 -19.85 -21.14 6.51
C ILE A 8 -20.18 -22.60 6.20
N GLY A 9 -19.35 -23.26 5.39
CA GLY A 9 -19.54 -24.66 5.02
C GLY A 9 -20.85 -24.93 4.25
N LYS A 10 -21.30 -23.95 3.45
CA LYS A 10 -22.55 -24.06 2.70
C LYS A 10 -22.66 -25.40 1.98
N ASP A 11 -23.82 -26.03 2.11
CA ASP A 11 -24.19 -27.31 1.52
C ASP A 11 -23.42 -28.54 2.04
N SER A 12 -22.53 -28.37 3.02
CA SER A 12 -21.94 -29.51 3.75
C SER A 12 -22.86 -30.03 4.87
N LEU A 13 -22.59 -31.21 5.38
CA LEU A 13 -23.32 -31.79 6.54
C LEU A 13 -23.15 -30.94 7.81
N LEU A 14 -22.16 -30.06 7.85
CA LEU A 14 -21.83 -29.20 8.98
C LEU A 14 -22.06 -27.71 8.68
N GLU A 15 -22.87 -27.42 7.67
CA GLU A 15 -23.23 -26.05 7.28
C GLU A 15 -23.67 -25.21 8.48
N GLY A 16 -23.21 -23.97 8.57
CA GLY A 16 -23.56 -23.02 9.62
C GLY A 16 -22.93 -23.30 10.98
N THR A 17 -22.10 -24.33 11.11
CA THR A 17 -21.44 -24.67 12.37
C THR A 17 -19.97 -24.27 12.38
N ASN A 18 -19.39 -24.07 13.57
CA ASN A 18 -17.97 -23.80 13.73
C ASN A 18 -17.06 -25.00 13.40
N LYS A 19 -17.64 -26.20 13.21
CA LYS A 19 -16.87 -27.43 12.98
C LYS A 19 -16.16 -27.46 11.62
N VAL A 20 -16.63 -26.67 10.65
CA VAL A 20 -16.00 -26.54 9.33
C VAL A 20 -14.94 -25.43 9.28
N HIS A 21 -14.77 -24.67 10.36
CA HIS A 21 -13.79 -23.59 10.38
C HIS A 21 -12.36 -24.15 10.34
N GLY A 22 -11.62 -23.84 9.27
CA GLY A 22 -10.22 -24.25 9.12
C GLY A 22 -10.00 -25.74 8.90
N LYS A 23 -11.04 -26.52 8.59
CA LYS A 23 -10.94 -27.96 8.29
C LYS A 23 -11.40 -28.26 6.87
N PRO A 24 -10.69 -29.11 6.12
CA PRO A 24 -11.18 -29.60 4.83
C PRO A 24 -12.47 -30.40 5.02
N LEU A 25 -13.32 -30.37 4.01
CA LEU A 25 -14.54 -31.20 3.97
C LEU A 25 -14.18 -32.70 3.94
N SER A 26 -15.04 -33.52 4.50
CA SER A 26 -14.93 -34.99 4.37
C SER A 26 -15.13 -35.42 2.90
N LYS A 27 -14.70 -36.64 2.57
CA LYS A 27 -14.97 -37.21 1.24
C LYS A 27 -16.45 -37.37 0.99
N GLU A 28 -17.24 -37.70 2.02
CA GLU A 28 -18.70 -37.84 1.94
C GLU A 28 -19.35 -36.49 1.67
N ASP A 29 -18.97 -35.43 2.42
CA ASP A 29 -19.43 -34.07 2.16
C ASP A 29 -19.12 -33.62 0.71
N LEU A 30 -17.87 -33.83 0.28
CA LEU A 30 -17.45 -33.45 -1.04
C LEU A 30 -18.25 -34.18 -2.15
N ASN A 31 -18.49 -35.48 -1.99
CA ASN A 31 -19.30 -36.25 -2.93
C ASN A 31 -20.76 -35.79 -2.94
N SER A 32 -21.32 -35.50 -1.76
CA SER A 32 -22.70 -34.98 -1.64
C SER A 32 -22.84 -33.64 -2.37
N ILE A 33 -21.92 -32.72 -2.14
CA ILE A 33 -21.89 -31.40 -2.81
C ILE A 33 -21.72 -31.56 -4.32
N LYS A 34 -20.78 -32.40 -4.79
CA LYS A 34 -20.59 -32.69 -6.22
C LYS A 34 -21.90 -33.25 -6.85
N THR A 35 -22.55 -34.14 -6.19
CA THR A 35 -23.83 -34.70 -6.65
C THR A 35 -24.92 -33.64 -6.72
N LYS A 36 -25.06 -32.84 -5.67
CA LYS A 36 -26.02 -31.72 -5.61
C LYS A 36 -25.84 -30.74 -6.76
N TYR A 37 -24.60 -30.36 -7.04
CA TYR A 37 -24.27 -29.39 -8.09
C TYR A 37 -24.03 -30.04 -9.47
N LYS A 38 -24.24 -31.36 -9.59
CA LYS A 38 -24.05 -32.13 -10.84
C LYS A 38 -22.63 -31.94 -11.40
N ILE A 39 -21.64 -31.87 -10.53
CA ILE A 39 -20.23 -31.77 -10.91
C ILE A 39 -19.73 -33.17 -11.27
N THR A 40 -19.56 -33.43 -12.54
CA THR A 40 -19.12 -34.74 -13.07
C THR A 40 -17.65 -34.70 -13.52
N ASN A 41 -17.05 -33.55 -13.57
CA ASN A 41 -15.68 -33.34 -14.04
C ASN A 41 -14.66 -33.94 -13.06
N GLU A 42 -13.50 -34.31 -13.60
CA GLU A 42 -12.34 -34.66 -12.79
C GLU A 42 -11.94 -33.55 -11.83
N SER A 43 -11.19 -33.90 -10.79
CA SER A 43 -10.70 -32.93 -9.82
C SER A 43 -9.81 -31.88 -10.50
N PHE A 44 -9.98 -30.62 -10.08
CA PHE A 44 -9.23 -29.45 -10.60
C PHE A 44 -9.48 -29.13 -12.09
N THR A 45 -10.59 -29.60 -12.66
CA THR A 45 -11.00 -29.24 -14.02
C THR A 45 -12.15 -28.23 -14.00
N VAL A 46 -12.21 -27.40 -15.03
CA VAL A 46 -13.31 -26.46 -15.29
C VAL A 46 -13.97 -26.84 -16.61
N SER A 47 -15.29 -26.77 -16.68
CA SER A 47 -16.00 -27.08 -17.93
C SER A 47 -15.60 -26.11 -19.05
N GLN A 48 -15.58 -26.63 -20.28
CA GLN A 48 -15.23 -25.78 -21.46
C GLN A 48 -16.21 -24.64 -21.66
N GLU A 49 -17.48 -24.82 -21.28
CA GLU A 49 -18.49 -23.76 -21.35
C GLU A 49 -18.12 -22.58 -20.44
N VAL A 50 -17.70 -22.84 -19.19
CA VAL A 50 -17.27 -21.81 -18.25
C VAL A 50 -16.00 -21.13 -18.73
N LEU A 51 -15.02 -21.89 -19.24
CA LEU A 51 -13.80 -21.32 -19.80
C LEU A 51 -14.11 -20.39 -20.97
N ASN A 52 -14.97 -20.81 -21.90
CA ASN A 52 -15.36 -20.01 -23.06
C ASN A 52 -16.09 -18.73 -22.62
N TYR A 53 -16.97 -18.82 -21.63
CA TYR A 53 -17.66 -17.65 -21.09
C TYR A 53 -16.67 -16.61 -20.54
N PHE A 54 -15.73 -17.06 -19.70
CA PHE A 54 -14.71 -16.16 -19.15
C PHE A 54 -13.80 -15.58 -20.22
N GLN A 55 -13.31 -16.39 -21.16
CA GLN A 55 -12.46 -15.92 -22.26
C GLN A 55 -13.18 -14.89 -23.13
N ASN A 56 -14.43 -15.13 -23.50
CA ASN A 56 -15.21 -14.18 -24.29
C ASN A 56 -15.43 -12.87 -23.52
N THR A 57 -15.74 -12.95 -22.23
CA THR A 57 -15.94 -11.77 -21.38
C THR A 57 -14.64 -10.98 -21.23
N ILE A 58 -13.52 -11.67 -21.01
CA ILE A 58 -12.19 -11.05 -20.90
C ILE A 58 -11.81 -10.38 -22.23
N ASN A 59 -11.94 -11.08 -23.34
CA ASN A 59 -11.54 -10.56 -24.66
C ASN A 59 -12.38 -9.34 -25.07
N THR A 60 -13.69 -9.34 -24.75
CA THR A 60 -14.58 -8.25 -25.16
C THR A 60 -14.46 -7.03 -24.25
N ARG A 61 -14.44 -7.22 -22.92
CA ARG A 61 -14.43 -6.09 -21.96
C ARG A 61 -13.03 -5.62 -21.57
N VAL A 62 -12.13 -6.58 -21.33
CA VAL A 62 -10.79 -6.29 -20.78
C VAL A 62 -9.80 -6.04 -21.90
N GLY A 63 -9.89 -6.78 -23.01
CA GLY A 63 -8.99 -6.63 -24.13
C GLY A 63 -9.05 -5.25 -24.78
N GLU A 64 -10.24 -4.72 -25.00
CA GLU A 64 -10.42 -3.36 -25.53
C GLU A 64 -9.94 -2.28 -24.54
N ALA A 65 -10.28 -2.43 -23.28
CA ALA A 65 -9.83 -1.49 -22.24
C ALA A 65 -8.30 -1.51 -22.07
N TYR A 66 -7.69 -2.69 -22.11
CA TYR A 66 -6.23 -2.83 -22.04
C TYR A 66 -5.54 -2.21 -23.27
N LYS A 67 -6.04 -2.47 -24.48
CA LYS A 67 -5.50 -1.87 -25.68
C LYS A 67 -5.54 -0.35 -25.67
N LYS A 68 -6.67 0.23 -25.24
CA LYS A 68 -6.79 1.68 -25.09
C LYS A 68 -5.80 2.22 -24.06
N TRP A 69 -5.66 1.55 -22.92
CA TRP A 69 -4.68 1.92 -21.89
C TRP A 69 -3.24 1.83 -22.42
N GLU A 70 -2.91 0.79 -23.19
CA GLU A 70 -1.58 0.61 -23.77
C GLU A 70 -1.24 1.73 -24.78
N GLU A 71 -2.20 2.10 -25.63
CA GLU A 71 -2.06 3.21 -26.57
C GLU A 71 -1.82 4.55 -25.83
N GLU A 72 -2.59 4.82 -24.76
CA GLU A 72 -2.41 5.99 -23.90
C GLU A 72 -1.05 5.96 -23.20
N TYR A 73 -0.63 4.81 -22.66
CA TYR A 73 0.66 4.64 -21.99
C TYR A 73 1.83 4.93 -22.92
N ILE A 74 1.82 4.40 -24.14
CA ILE A 74 2.85 4.64 -25.16
C ILE A 74 2.88 6.13 -25.53
N SER A 75 1.72 6.72 -25.78
CA SER A 75 1.60 8.16 -26.12
C SER A 75 2.20 9.06 -25.02
N ILE A 76 1.94 8.74 -23.75
CA ILE A 76 2.52 9.46 -22.62
C ILE A 76 4.04 9.28 -22.58
N LYS A 77 4.54 8.07 -22.79
CA LYS A 77 5.97 7.74 -22.77
C LYS A 77 6.76 8.46 -23.86
N GLU A 78 6.14 8.69 -25.01
CA GLU A 78 6.72 9.40 -26.15
C GLU A 78 6.52 10.92 -26.10
N SER A 79 5.73 11.42 -25.14
CA SER A 79 5.46 12.84 -25.00
C SER A 79 6.63 13.60 -24.38
N ASP A 80 6.80 14.88 -24.71
CA ASP A 80 7.79 15.78 -24.07
C ASP A 80 7.32 16.35 -22.72
N ASN A 81 6.22 15.83 -22.15
CA ASN A 81 5.64 16.35 -20.91
C ASN A 81 6.33 15.76 -19.68
N ILE A 82 7.16 16.59 -19.02
CA ILE A 82 7.93 16.22 -17.82
C ILE A 82 7.04 15.68 -16.69
N GLY A 83 5.83 16.22 -16.51
CA GLY A 83 4.90 15.76 -15.49
C GLY A 83 4.39 14.32 -15.77
N LEU A 84 4.11 14.02 -17.03
CA LEU A 84 3.68 12.69 -17.46
C LEU A 84 4.83 11.67 -17.38
N HIS A 85 6.09 12.09 -17.67
CA HIS A 85 7.27 11.24 -17.47
C HIS A 85 7.44 10.85 -16.00
N SER A 86 7.11 11.74 -15.06
CA SER A 86 7.13 11.40 -13.63
C SER A 86 6.12 10.30 -13.30
N LEU A 87 4.94 10.30 -13.93
CA LEU A 87 3.95 9.24 -13.80
C LEU A 87 4.46 7.90 -14.36
N ILE A 88 5.09 7.91 -15.53
CA ILE A 88 5.71 6.71 -16.11
C ILE A 88 6.78 6.15 -15.18
N ASN A 89 7.67 7.00 -14.64
CA ASN A 89 8.67 6.59 -13.67
C ASN A 89 8.05 5.93 -12.42
N LEU A 90 6.92 6.45 -11.94
CA LEU A 90 6.17 5.84 -10.84
C LEU A 90 5.66 4.44 -11.23
N LEU A 91 5.04 4.29 -12.40
CA LEU A 91 4.52 3.00 -12.89
C LEU A 91 5.64 1.98 -13.12
N GLU A 92 6.79 2.41 -13.61
CA GLU A 92 7.97 1.56 -13.85
C GLU A 92 8.84 1.35 -12.58
N ARG A 93 8.44 1.87 -11.41
CA ARG A 93 9.14 1.77 -10.13
C ARG A 93 10.52 2.47 -10.08
N ASN A 94 10.79 3.41 -10.98
CA ASN A 94 12.04 4.15 -11.08
C ASN A 94 11.93 5.52 -10.38
N THR A 95 11.48 5.55 -9.12
CA THR A 95 10.91 6.80 -8.58
C THR A 95 11.70 7.47 -7.48
N PHE A 96 12.80 6.89 -7.00
CA PHE A 96 13.49 7.48 -5.86
C PHE A 96 14.94 7.77 -6.15
N VAL A 97 15.30 9.05 -6.12
CA VAL A 97 16.67 9.52 -6.33
C VAL A 97 17.19 10.12 -5.03
N ILE A 98 18.26 9.53 -4.50
CA ILE A 98 19.07 10.12 -3.43
C ILE A 98 20.45 10.40 -4.02
N ASP A 99 20.77 11.68 -4.12
CA ASP A 99 22.09 12.14 -4.54
C ASP A 99 22.84 12.60 -3.30
N PHE A 100 23.70 11.73 -2.78
CA PHE A 100 24.50 12.01 -1.59
C PHE A 100 25.74 12.86 -1.89
N ASP A 101 26.12 12.99 -3.16
CA ASP A 101 27.26 13.82 -3.56
C ASP A 101 26.90 15.31 -3.68
N ASP A 102 25.64 15.67 -3.39
CA ASP A 102 25.21 17.05 -3.37
C ASP A 102 25.93 17.82 -2.26
N THR A 103 26.83 18.73 -2.67
CA THR A 103 27.62 19.58 -1.76
C THR A 103 26.79 20.50 -0.87
N LYS A 104 25.47 20.56 -1.10
CA LYS A 104 24.52 21.32 -0.28
C LYS A 104 24.11 20.61 1.00
N PHE A 105 24.34 19.30 1.07
CA PHE A 105 24.06 18.53 2.28
C PHE A 105 25.39 18.20 2.96
N LYS A 106 25.79 19.05 3.90
CA LYS A 106 26.98 18.82 4.74
C LYS A 106 26.55 18.54 6.16
N ILE A 107 27.01 17.42 6.71
CA ILE A 107 26.99 17.18 8.14
C ILE A 107 28.25 17.84 8.70
N SER A 108 28.12 18.76 9.64
CA SER A 108 29.27 19.39 10.27
C SER A 108 29.95 18.44 11.24
N ASP A 109 31.28 18.55 11.41
CA ASP A 109 32.04 17.76 12.35
C ASP A 109 31.67 18.06 13.82
N GLU A 110 31.02 19.20 14.06
CA GLU A 110 30.48 19.63 15.36
C GLU A 110 28.97 19.31 15.49
N TYR A 111 28.57 18.16 15.03
CA TYR A 111 27.18 17.74 15.06
C TYR A 111 26.70 17.57 16.51
N ASN A 112 25.79 18.43 16.94
CA ASN A 112 25.16 18.38 18.27
C ASN A 112 23.69 18.84 18.19
N GLU A 113 22.84 18.00 17.62
CA GLU A 113 21.42 18.25 17.55
C GLU A 113 20.63 16.95 17.77
N GLU A 114 19.35 17.09 18.07
CA GLU A 114 18.46 15.95 18.20
C GLU A 114 18.31 15.19 16.87
N LEU A 115 18.30 13.85 16.91
CA LEU A 115 18.17 13.03 15.70
C LEU A 115 16.91 13.34 14.87
N ARG A 116 15.82 13.77 15.51
CA ARG A 116 14.60 14.17 14.79
C ARG A 116 14.81 15.45 13.97
N GLU A 117 15.64 16.39 14.42
CA GLU A 117 16.01 17.58 13.64
C GLU A 117 16.86 17.20 12.43
N SER A 118 17.79 16.29 12.59
CA SER A 118 18.60 15.77 11.48
C SER A 118 17.75 15.05 10.47
N ASN A 119 16.83 14.20 10.93
CA ASN A 119 15.86 13.53 10.07
C ASN A 119 15.02 14.54 9.29
N HIS A 120 14.55 15.60 9.95
CA HIS A 120 13.80 16.69 9.30
C HIS A 120 14.59 17.32 8.14
N LYS A 121 15.85 17.65 8.39
CA LYS A 121 16.74 18.21 7.38
C LYS A 121 16.93 17.27 6.18
N ILE A 122 17.15 15.98 6.46
CA ILE A 122 17.31 14.94 5.42
C ILE A 122 16.03 14.81 4.59
N MET A 123 14.88 14.70 5.24
CA MET A 123 13.59 14.57 4.54
C MET A 123 13.32 15.78 3.64
N ASN A 124 13.61 17.00 4.13
CA ASN A 124 13.43 18.23 3.37
C ASN A 124 14.48 18.44 2.27
N PHE A 125 15.64 17.81 2.38
CA PHE A 125 16.63 17.74 1.31
C PHE A 125 16.19 16.76 0.19
N ILE A 126 15.62 15.61 0.56
CA ILE A 126 15.18 14.56 -0.37
C ILE A 126 13.90 14.96 -1.11
N SER A 127 12.93 15.55 -0.41
CA SER A 127 11.57 15.78 -0.89
C SER A 127 11.46 16.58 -2.20
N PRO A 128 12.23 17.65 -2.45
CA PRO A 128 12.11 18.42 -3.69
C PRO A 128 12.49 17.64 -4.96
N LYS A 129 13.41 16.68 -4.84
CA LYS A 129 13.85 15.83 -5.94
C LYS A 129 12.95 14.61 -6.17
N ASN A 130 12.02 14.34 -5.24
CA ASN A 130 11.17 13.15 -5.23
C ASN A 130 9.69 13.54 -5.12
N PRO A 131 9.01 13.75 -6.25
CA PRO A 131 7.61 14.18 -6.26
C PRO A 131 6.66 13.21 -5.54
N PHE A 132 6.97 11.92 -5.55
CA PHE A 132 6.19 10.85 -4.96
C PHE A 132 6.66 10.41 -3.56
N PHE A 133 7.51 11.23 -2.91
CA PHE A 133 7.87 11.06 -1.51
C PHE A 133 6.91 11.89 -0.65
N LEU A 134 6.03 11.21 0.07
CA LEU A 134 4.96 11.84 0.86
C LEU A 134 4.61 10.99 2.09
N GLY A 135 3.98 11.60 3.06
CA GLY A 135 3.58 10.93 4.28
C GLY A 135 3.18 11.91 5.37
N GLY A 136 3.23 11.49 6.61
CA GLY A 136 2.83 12.35 7.71
C GLY A 136 2.88 11.67 9.06
N SER A 137 2.03 12.12 9.97
CA SER A 137 2.04 11.65 11.35
C SER A 137 0.65 11.36 11.88
N ALA A 138 0.58 10.50 12.88
CA ALA A 138 -0.60 10.31 13.69
C ALA A 138 -0.73 11.45 14.74
N ASP A 139 -1.01 12.66 14.24
CA ASP A 139 -1.21 13.91 15.00
C ASP A 139 0.03 14.43 15.77
N LEU A 140 1.22 13.99 15.40
CA LEU A 140 2.48 14.34 16.08
C LEU A 140 3.55 14.91 15.14
N SER A 141 3.16 15.43 13.95
CA SER A 141 4.11 15.86 12.92
C SER A 141 5.08 16.95 13.40
N SER A 142 4.62 17.91 14.20
CA SER A 142 5.48 18.96 14.77
C SER A 142 6.45 18.41 15.83
N SER A 143 6.00 17.48 16.67
CA SER A 143 6.84 16.85 17.69
C SER A 143 7.86 15.89 17.10
N CYS A 144 7.45 15.09 16.11
CA CYS A 144 8.34 14.17 15.39
C CYS A 144 9.22 14.86 14.36
N LYS A 145 8.99 16.15 14.04
CA LYS A 145 9.72 16.91 13.03
C LYS A 145 9.68 16.27 11.64
N THR A 146 8.49 15.82 11.22
CA THR A 146 8.32 15.09 9.96
C THR A 146 7.50 15.84 8.91
N ASN A 147 7.33 17.15 9.08
CA ASN A 147 6.74 18.00 8.05
C ASN A 147 7.70 18.20 6.86
N LEU A 148 7.16 18.19 5.66
CA LEU A 148 7.83 18.62 4.45
C LEU A 148 7.54 20.11 4.23
N ASP A 149 8.49 20.99 4.60
CA ASP A 149 8.29 22.44 4.72
C ASP A 149 7.83 23.13 3.44
N LYS A 150 8.30 22.64 2.29
CA LYS A 150 7.95 23.18 0.96
C LYS A 150 6.74 22.53 0.32
N SER A 151 5.99 21.73 1.11
CA SER A 151 4.84 20.98 0.62
C SER A 151 3.60 21.34 1.42
N SER A 152 2.48 21.47 0.75
CA SER A 152 1.18 21.70 1.37
C SER A 152 0.61 20.44 2.01
N ILE A 153 -0.43 20.63 2.80
CA ILE A 153 -1.23 19.53 3.36
C ILE A 153 -2.09 18.94 2.24
N GLN A 154 -2.16 17.62 2.20
CA GLN A 154 -3.08 16.91 1.33
C GLN A 154 -4.51 17.00 1.88
N SER A 155 -5.44 17.41 1.03
CA SER A 155 -6.86 17.52 1.35
C SER A 155 -7.70 17.27 0.10
N GLU A 156 -9.02 17.28 0.23
CA GLU A 156 -9.95 17.21 -0.90
C GLU A 156 -9.71 18.37 -1.90
N ASP A 157 -9.48 19.57 -1.37
CA ASP A 157 -9.22 20.77 -2.19
C ASP A 157 -7.77 20.84 -2.70
N ASN A 158 -6.87 20.03 -2.15
CA ASN A 158 -5.45 20.01 -2.52
C ASN A 158 -4.90 18.57 -2.55
N PRO A 159 -5.26 17.77 -3.55
CA PRO A 159 -4.87 16.37 -3.65
C PRO A 159 -3.38 16.15 -3.93
N VAL A 160 -2.64 17.21 -4.32
CA VAL A 160 -1.19 17.15 -4.61
C VAL A 160 -0.31 17.43 -3.39
N GLY A 161 -0.89 17.72 -2.25
CA GLY A 161 -0.16 17.92 -0.99
C GLY A 161 0.59 16.67 -0.58
N LYS A 162 1.79 16.85 0.00
CA LYS A 162 2.64 15.72 0.42
C LYS A 162 2.60 15.47 1.92
N ASN A 163 2.10 16.43 2.72
CA ASN A 163 1.91 16.27 4.16
C ASN A 163 0.52 15.71 4.43
N ILE A 164 0.44 14.51 5.00
CA ILE A 164 -0.82 13.83 5.31
C ILE A 164 -1.05 13.87 6.81
N TYR A 165 -2.19 14.41 7.22
CA TYR A 165 -2.60 14.44 8.63
C TYR A 165 -3.53 13.26 8.91
N PHE A 166 -2.96 12.18 9.46
CA PHE A 166 -3.72 10.96 9.74
C PHE A 166 -4.62 11.08 10.98
N GLY A 167 -4.40 12.10 11.84
CA GLY A 167 -5.03 12.19 13.14
C GLY A 167 -4.53 11.10 14.10
N VAL A 168 -5.11 10.97 15.27
CA VAL A 168 -4.74 9.95 16.28
C VAL A 168 -5.21 8.57 15.82
N ARG A 169 -4.53 7.98 14.82
CA ARG A 169 -4.92 6.73 14.13
C ARG A 169 -3.70 5.97 13.63
N GLU A 170 -2.83 5.50 14.50
CA GLU A 170 -1.56 4.86 14.16
C GLU A 170 -1.76 3.60 13.29
N HIS A 171 -2.72 2.75 13.63
CA HIS A 171 -3.02 1.56 12.82
C HIS A 171 -3.50 1.93 11.42
N ALA A 172 -4.45 2.86 11.32
CA ALA A 172 -4.96 3.31 10.02
C ALA A 172 -3.87 4.00 9.20
N MET A 173 -3.02 4.84 9.82
CA MET A 173 -1.85 5.42 9.18
C MET A 173 -0.98 4.31 8.54
N GLY A 174 -0.59 3.31 9.31
CA GLY A 174 0.24 2.21 8.80
C GLY A 174 -0.43 1.43 7.67
N ALA A 175 -1.74 1.16 7.77
CA ALA A 175 -2.49 0.46 6.74
C ALA A 175 -2.62 1.29 5.45
N ILE A 176 -2.86 2.59 5.55
CA ILE A 176 -2.91 3.53 4.41
C ILE A 176 -1.54 3.59 3.72
N LEU A 177 -0.46 3.71 4.50
CA LEU A 177 0.91 3.72 3.97
C LEU A 177 1.24 2.42 3.22
N ASN A 178 0.76 1.27 3.70
CA ASN A 178 0.92 -0.01 2.98
C ASN A 178 0.22 0.03 1.61
N GLY A 179 -1.02 0.54 1.55
CA GLY A 179 -1.75 0.72 0.30
C GLY A 179 -1.07 1.68 -0.67
N MET A 180 -0.55 2.79 -0.16
CA MET A 180 0.21 3.77 -0.94
C MET A 180 1.51 3.17 -1.49
N ALA A 181 2.24 2.40 -0.69
CA ALA A 181 3.47 1.72 -1.11
C ALA A 181 3.22 0.68 -2.21
N LEU A 182 2.06 0.01 -2.19
CA LEU A 182 1.64 -0.89 -3.28
C LEU A 182 1.43 -0.15 -4.62
N SER A 183 1.16 1.14 -4.56
CA SER A 183 1.06 2.03 -5.73
C SER A 183 2.41 2.67 -6.12
N ASN A 184 3.52 2.12 -5.64
CA ASN A 184 4.91 2.56 -5.87
C ASN A 184 5.27 3.92 -5.25
N LEU A 185 4.40 4.52 -4.44
CA LEU A 185 4.72 5.74 -3.71
C LEU A 185 5.80 5.45 -2.65
N LYS A 186 6.67 6.42 -2.41
CA LYS A 186 7.67 6.40 -1.34
C LYS A 186 7.09 7.10 -0.13
N VAL A 187 6.76 6.32 0.87
CA VAL A 187 5.92 6.80 1.98
C VAL A 187 6.61 6.71 3.32
N PHE A 188 6.28 7.65 4.18
CA PHE A 188 6.69 7.65 5.58
C PHE A 188 5.51 7.92 6.51
N GLY A 189 5.61 7.37 7.72
CA GLY A 189 4.67 7.65 8.79
C GLY A 189 5.37 7.77 10.13
N SER A 190 4.99 8.75 10.92
CA SER A 190 5.65 9.05 12.19
C SER A 190 4.69 9.08 13.36
N THR A 191 5.22 8.66 14.50
CA THR A 191 4.58 8.76 15.82
C THR A 191 5.64 8.58 16.90
N PHE A 192 5.26 8.67 18.18
CA PHE A 192 6.14 8.30 19.29
C PHE A 192 6.36 6.79 19.33
N LEU A 193 7.52 6.35 19.80
CA LEU A 193 7.84 4.92 19.87
C LEU A 193 6.81 4.14 20.70
N SER A 194 6.34 4.69 21.80
CA SER A 194 5.30 4.08 22.64
C SER A 194 4.00 3.78 21.88
N PHE A 195 3.66 4.61 20.90
CA PHE A 195 2.43 4.44 20.11
C PHE A 195 2.60 3.45 18.94
N SER A 196 3.82 2.94 18.71
CA SER A 196 4.06 1.84 17.76
C SER A 196 3.25 0.59 18.15
N ASP A 197 2.91 0.43 19.43
CA ASP A 197 2.06 -0.66 19.92
C ASP A 197 0.71 -0.71 19.21
N TYR A 198 0.12 0.46 18.91
CA TYR A 198 -1.13 0.54 18.16
C TYR A 198 -0.95 0.25 16.66
N GLN A 199 0.27 0.35 16.15
CA GLN A 199 0.59 0.21 14.73
C GLN A 199 1.11 -1.19 14.34
N LYS A 200 1.50 -2.02 15.29
CA LYS A 200 2.14 -3.32 15.07
C LYS A 200 1.51 -4.20 13.99
N PRO A 201 0.17 -4.38 13.91
CA PRO A 201 -0.41 -5.22 12.87
C PRO A 201 -0.15 -4.69 11.45
N ALA A 202 -0.19 -3.36 11.27
CA ALA A 202 0.11 -2.74 9.98
C ALA A 202 1.60 -2.86 9.61
N ILE A 203 2.51 -2.69 10.58
CA ILE A 203 3.97 -2.90 10.40
C ILE A 203 4.23 -4.36 10.02
N ARG A 204 3.59 -5.31 10.71
CA ARG A 204 3.68 -6.73 10.37
C ARG A 204 3.28 -7.00 8.91
N MET A 205 2.20 -6.37 8.44
CA MET A 205 1.76 -6.54 7.06
C MET A 205 2.74 -5.92 6.07
N SER A 206 3.34 -4.76 6.36
CA SER A 206 4.41 -4.19 5.53
C SER A 206 5.56 -5.18 5.35
N ALA A 207 6.00 -5.79 6.45
CA ALA A 207 7.10 -6.76 6.42
C ALA A 207 6.74 -8.04 5.65
N LEU A 208 5.55 -8.60 5.88
CA LEU A 208 5.08 -9.80 5.17
C LEU A 208 4.93 -9.57 3.66
N MET A 209 4.52 -8.37 3.26
CA MET A 209 4.32 -7.97 1.87
C MET A 209 5.58 -7.38 1.24
N ASN A 210 6.69 -7.29 2.00
CA ASN A 210 7.95 -6.68 1.55
C ASN A 210 7.77 -5.26 0.98
N LEU A 211 6.99 -4.42 1.68
CA LEU A 211 6.69 -3.05 1.25
C LEU A 211 7.74 -2.06 1.76
N PRO A 212 8.19 -1.11 0.93
CA PRO A 212 9.18 -0.11 1.30
C PRO A 212 8.54 1.08 2.06
N VAL A 213 7.88 0.81 3.18
CA VAL A 213 7.32 1.85 4.06
C VAL A 213 8.36 2.27 5.08
N THR A 214 8.55 3.58 5.25
CA THR A 214 9.44 4.14 6.27
C THR A 214 8.63 4.54 7.50
N TYR A 215 8.87 3.87 8.61
CA TYR A 215 8.29 4.23 9.91
C TYR A 215 9.33 5.03 10.72
N ILE A 216 8.90 6.19 11.24
CA ILE A 216 9.76 7.12 12.00
C ILE A 216 9.21 7.18 13.42
N PHE A 217 9.95 6.59 14.35
CA PHE A 217 9.61 6.62 15.76
C PHE A 217 10.55 7.57 16.50
N THR A 218 9.95 8.48 17.28
CA THR A 218 10.68 9.46 18.10
C THR A 218 10.30 9.29 19.56
N HIS A 219 10.93 10.04 20.45
CA HIS A 219 10.65 9.99 21.89
C HIS A 219 10.80 8.56 22.45
N ASP A 220 11.96 7.96 22.15
CA ASP A 220 12.35 6.61 22.51
C ASP A 220 13.25 6.55 23.74
N SER A 221 13.46 7.68 24.41
CA SER A 221 14.24 7.78 25.64
C SER A 221 13.46 7.31 26.86
N VAL A 222 14.17 6.70 27.80
CA VAL A 222 13.64 6.27 29.11
C VAL A 222 13.12 7.47 29.93
N TYR A 223 13.61 8.67 29.64
CA TYR A 223 13.25 9.91 30.37
C TYR A 223 12.11 10.71 29.72
N VAL A 224 11.63 10.28 28.58
CA VAL A 224 10.51 10.90 27.87
C VAL A 224 9.39 9.89 27.81
N GLY A 225 8.51 9.99 28.79
CA GLY A 225 7.31 9.15 28.88
C GLY A 225 6.08 9.89 28.45
#